data_9577fcceaef94af799f342ad3f9e7264
#
_entry.id   9577fcceaef94af799f342ad3f9e7264
#
_cell.length_a   1.000
_cell.length_b   1.000
_cell.length_c   1.000
_cell.angle_alpha   90.00
_cell.angle_beta   90.00
_cell.angle_gamma   90.00
#
_symmetry.space_group_name_H-M   'P 1'
#
loop_
_entity.id
_entity.type
_entity.pdbx_description
1 polymer ?
#
loop_
_entity_poly.entity_id
_entity_poly.type
_entity_poly.pdbx_seq_one_letter_code
_entity_poly.pdbx_strand_id
1 'polypeptide(L)'
;MCWPGAGLLASRPVNLTDEEAAAIPYGGLLALHFLRKAGLRAGQRVLVFGASGAVGTSAVQLARHIGAEVTGVCSTANMALVASLGASTVVDYTTQDFTDRKERYDLILDAVGKRKSATALRGCRQVLAPGGACISVDDGTPKLRREDLASLRELATKGEIRPVIDRTYALDDIVDAHRYVDNGHKRGNVVVTVP
;
A
#
# COMPACT_ATOMS: atom_id res chain seq x y z
N MET A 1 14.27 21.24 -5.61
CA MET A 1 13.31 22.19 -4.96
C MET A 1 12.91 21.54 -3.65
N CYS A 2 13.45 21.97 -2.52
CA CYS A 2 13.07 21.44 -1.21
C CYS A 2 11.62 21.87 -0.91
N TRP A 3 10.78 20.92 -0.58
CA TRP A 3 9.43 21.18 -0.09
C TRP A 3 9.50 22.08 1.15
N PRO A 4 8.76 23.18 1.24
CA PRO A 4 8.90 24.17 2.31
C PRO A 4 8.40 23.72 3.69
N GLY A 5 7.97 22.47 3.83
CA GLY A 5 7.64 21.88 5.11
C GLY A 5 8.87 21.27 5.77
N ALA A 6 9.65 22.06 6.46
CA ALA A 6 10.90 21.64 7.16
C ALA A 6 10.72 20.48 8.17
N GLY A 7 9.52 19.87 8.25
CA GLY A 7 9.19 18.77 9.13
C GLY A 7 9.21 17.37 8.51
N LEU A 8 9.28 17.24 7.18
CA LEU A 8 9.15 15.93 6.49
C LEU A 8 10.45 15.52 5.78
N LEU A 9 11.58 15.62 6.48
CA LEU A 9 12.87 15.17 5.98
C LEU A 9 13.38 13.99 6.83
N ALA A 10 13.89 12.98 6.15
CA ALA A 10 14.62 11.87 6.77
C ALA A 10 15.84 11.53 5.89
N SER A 11 16.90 11.06 6.51
CA SER A 11 18.04 10.50 5.78
C SER A 11 17.62 9.23 5.05
N ARG A 12 18.20 9.00 3.88
CA ARG A 12 18.00 7.76 3.10
C ARG A 12 18.46 6.54 3.91
N PRO A 13 17.71 5.42 3.87
CA PRO A 13 18.21 4.14 4.39
C PRO A 13 19.48 3.73 3.65
N VAL A 14 20.51 3.31 4.40
CA VAL A 14 21.85 3.02 3.83
C VAL A 14 21.89 1.80 2.92
N ASN A 15 20.91 0.92 3.06
CA ASN A 15 20.76 -0.34 2.33
C ASN A 15 19.84 -0.24 1.10
N LEU A 16 19.36 0.96 0.76
CA LEU A 16 18.50 1.20 -0.39
C LEU A 16 19.17 2.12 -1.40
N THR A 17 18.82 1.94 -2.68
CA THR A 17 19.17 2.90 -3.72
C THR A 17 18.35 4.19 -3.58
N ASP A 18 18.70 5.23 -4.34
CA ASP A 18 17.94 6.48 -4.32
C ASP A 18 16.52 6.29 -4.87
N GLU A 19 16.36 5.46 -5.89
CA GLU A 19 15.07 5.08 -6.48
C GLU A 19 14.19 4.32 -5.46
N GLU A 20 14.77 3.36 -4.77
CA GLU A 20 14.07 2.61 -3.72
C GLU A 20 13.64 3.53 -2.58
N ALA A 21 14.52 4.42 -2.14
CA ALA A 21 14.21 5.36 -1.08
C ALA A 21 13.13 6.36 -1.49
N ALA A 22 13.14 6.84 -2.75
CA ALA A 22 12.12 7.73 -3.29
C ALA A 22 10.73 7.07 -3.38
N ALA A 23 10.67 5.75 -3.54
CA ALA A 23 9.43 4.99 -3.64
C ALA A 23 8.73 4.74 -2.28
N ILE A 24 9.41 4.92 -1.13
CA ILE A 24 8.85 4.66 0.20
C ILE A 24 7.80 5.68 0.64
N PRO A 25 8.02 7.01 0.56
CA PRO A 25 7.20 7.98 1.27
C PRO A 25 5.74 7.95 0.86
N TYR A 26 5.42 7.91 -0.42
CA TYR A 26 4.04 8.02 -0.89
C TYR A 26 3.17 6.85 -0.37
N GLY A 27 3.50 5.63 -0.77
CA GLY A 27 2.73 4.45 -0.38
C GLY A 27 2.84 4.15 1.11
N GLY A 28 4.04 4.30 1.68
CA GLY A 28 4.31 3.99 3.07
C GLY A 28 3.60 4.92 4.05
N LEU A 29 3.65 6.24 3.83
CA LEU A 29 2.98 7.20 4.72
C LEU A 29 1.46 7.08 4.67
N LEU A 30 0.89 6.87 3.47
CA LEU A 30 -0.54 6.63 3.32
C LEU A 30 -0.98 5.34 4.02
N ALA A 31 -0.29 4.25 3.75
CA ALA A 31 -0.59 2.96 4.38
C ALA A 31 -0.48 3.06 5.91
N LEU A 32 0.59 3.62 6.44
CA LEU A 32 0.80 3.79 7.87
C LEU A 32 -0.29 4.66 8.52
N HIS A 33 -0.68 5.76 7.84
CA HIS A 33 -1.76 6.62 8.31
C HIS A 33 -3.10 5.86 8.44
N PHE A 34 -3.51 5.14 7.39
CA PHE A 34 -4.81 4.46 7.39
C PHE A 34 -4.84 3.24 8.30
N LEU A 35 -3.77 2.46 8.37
CA LEU A 35 -3.67 1.34 9.33
C LEU A 35 -3.74 1.83 10.78
N ARG A 36 -3.06 2.94 11.10
CA ARG A 36 -3.13 3.56 12.41
C ARG A 36 -4.50 4.16 12.71
N LYS A 37 -5.11 4.86 11.74
CA LYS A 37 -6.47 5.42 11.86
C LYS A 37 -7.50 4.32 12.16
N ALA A 38 -7.32 3.14 11.56
CA ALA A 38 -8.14 1.97 11.84
C ALA A 38 -7.85 1.33 13.20
N GLY A 39 -6.74 1.68 13.84
CA GLY A 39 -6.31 1.04 15.08
C GLY A 39 -5.92 -0.43 14.92
N LEU A 40 -5.35 -0.81 13.75
CA LEU A 40 -4.95 -2.19 13.48
C LEU A 40 -3.94 -2.69 14.52
N ARG A 41 -4.13 -3.93 15.00
CA ARG A 41 -3.33 -4.58 16.04
C ARG A 41 -2.91 -5.98 15.62
N ALA A 42 -1.91 -6.51 16.31
CA ALA A 42 -1.50 -7.90 16.15
C ALA A 42 -2.67 -8.87 16.38
N GLY A 43 -2.71 -9.93 15.58
CA GLY A 43 -3.76 -10.95 15.63
C GLY A 43 -5.07 -10.58 14.92
N GLN A 44 -5.25 -9.33 14.50
CA GLN A 44 -6.42 -8.93 13.73
C GLN A 44 -6.28 -9.35 12.26
N ARG A 45 -7.42 -9.53 11.59
CA ARG A 45 -7.50 -9.86 10.17
C ARG A 45 -7.72 -8.60 9.35
N VAL A 46 -6.84 -8.35 8.40
CA VAL A 46 -6.95 -7.22 7.47
C VAL A 46 -7.03 -7.71 6.03
N LEU A 47 -7.99 -7.17 5.28
CA LEU A 47 -8.04 -7.31 3.84
C LEU A 47 -7.55 -6.01 3.19
N VAL A 48 -6.57 -6.13 2.28
CA VAL A 48 -6.04 -5.02 1.49
C VAL A 48 -6.52 -5.17 0.05
N PHE A 49 -7.48 -4.33 -0.37
CA PHE A 49 -7.94 -4.27 -1.74
C PHE A 49 -7.02 -3.41 -2.59
N GLY A 50 -6.55 -3.93 -3.73
CA GLY A 50 -5.48 -3.30 -4.53
C GLY A 50 -4.10 -3.51 -3.95
N ALA A 51 -3.85 -4.70 -3.38
CA ALA A 51 -2.63 -5.07 -2.66
C ALA A 51 -1.33 -4.94 -3.49
N SER A 52 -1.42 -4.92 -4.83
CA SER A 52 -0.27 -4.79 -5.73
C SER A 52 0.10 -3.35 -6.10
N GLY A 53 -0.69 -2.34 -5.72
CA GLY A 53 -0.41 -0.93 -5.98
C GLY A 53 0.59 -0.31 -4.98
N ALA A 54 0.95 0.97 -5.16
CA ALA A 54 1.94 1.65 -4.29
C ALA A 54 1.54 1.65 -2.81
N VAL A 55 0.29 1.99 -2.51
CA VAL A 55 -0.23 1.98 -1.13
C VAL A 55 -0.44 0.54 -0.66
N GLY A 56 -0.98 -0.33 -1.54
CA GLY A 56 -1.28 -1.72 -1.22
C GLY A 56 -0.06 -2.53 -0.82
N THR A 57 1.03 -2.43 -1.61
CA THR A 57 2.29 -3.14 -1.30
C THR A 57 2.91 -2.71 0.03
N SER A 58 2.79 -1.42 0.37
CA SER A 58 3.21 -0.90 1.66
C SER A 58 2.29 -1.37 2.79
N ALA A 59 0.97 -1.37 2.55
CA ALA A 59 -0.02 -1.78 3.55
C ALA A 59 0.12 -3.26 3.93
N VAL A 60 0.35 -4.15 2.95
CA VAL A 60 0.59 -5.57 3.19
C VAL A 60 1.79 -5.76 4.12
N GLN A 61 2.92 -5.15 3.80
CA GLN A 61 4.16 -5.28 4.59
C GLN A 61 4.02 -4.68 6.00
N LEU A 62 3.43 -3.48 6.11
CA LEU A 62 3.22 -2.82 7.40
C LEU A 62 2.21 -3.59 8.28
N ALA A 63 1.12 -4.10 7.71
CA ALA A 63 0.15 -4.90 8.45
C ALA A 63 0.78 -6.21 8.95
N ARG A 64 1.58 -6.89 8.12
CA ARG A 64 2.39 -8.05 8.54
C ARG A 64 3.34 -7.69 9.68
N HIS A 65 4.07 -6.56 9.56
CA HIS A 65 4.98 -6.09 10.60
C HIS A 65 4.27 -5.83 11.94
N ILE A 66 3.04 -5.31 11.90
CA ILE A 66 2.18 -5.14 13.09
C ILE A 66 1.78 -6.51 13.69
N GLY A 67 1.89 -7.60 12.94
CA GLY A 67 1.48 -8.93 13.37
C GLY A 67 0.02 -9.26 13.03
N ALA A 68 -0.58 -8.56 12.07
CA ALA A 68 -1.92 -8.86 11.57
C ALA A 68 -1.90 -10.02 10.54
N GLU A 69 -3.01 -10.73 10.43
CA GLU A 69 -3.25 -11.72 9.38
C GLU A 69 -3.73 -11.00 8.11
N VAL A 70 -2.92 -11.03 7.04
CA VAL A 70 -3.14 -10.21 5.85
C VAL A 70 -3.72 -11.01 4.71
N THR A 71 -4.89 -10.60 4.22
CA THR A 71 -5.44 -11.03 2.93
C THR A 71 -5.23 -9.93 1.90
N GLY A 72 -4.47 -10.21 0.83
CA GLY A 72 -4.26 -9.29 -0.27
C GLY A 72 -5.18 -9.59 -1.44
N VAL A 73 -5.85 -8.57 -1.99
CA VAL A 73 -6.69 -8.70 -3.19
C VAL A 73 -6.00 -8.01 -4.36
N CYS A 74 -5.73 -8.76 -5.42
CA CYS A 74 -5.05 -8.27 -6.63
C CYS A 74 -5.49 -9.08 -7.86
N SER A 75 -4.95 -8.77 -9.04
CA SER A 75 -5.15 -9.60 -10.24
C SER A 75 -4.23 -10.81 -10.25
N THR A 76 -4.56 -11.83 -11.06
CA THR A 76 -3.79 -13.07 -11.26
C THR A 76 -2.29 -12.80 -11.42
N ALA A 77 -1.92 -11.85 -12.28
CA ALA A 77 -0.51 -11.51 -12.58
C ALA A 77 0.30 -11.01 -11.38
N ASN A 78 -0.39 -10.59 -10.31
CA ASN A 78 0.25 -9.97 -9.14
C ASN A 78 0.20 -10.85 -7.88
N MET A 79 -0.39 -12.04 -7.94
CA MET A 79 -0.57 -12.92 -6.78
C MET A 79 0.77 -13.30 -6.14
N ALA A 80 1.75 -13.71 -6.95
CA ALA A 80 3.08 -14.08 -6.44
C ALA A 80 3.78 -12.91 -5.74
N LEU A 81 3.66 -11.69 -6.30
CA LEU A 81 4.19 -10.49 -5.66
C LEU A 81 3.53 -10.26 -4.30
N VAL A 82 2.20 -10.25 -4.23
CA VAL A 82 1.48 -9.94 -2.99
C VAL A 82 1.76 -10.99 -1.91
N ALA A 83 1.86 -12.27 -2.28
CA ALA A 83 2.28 -13.34 -1.37
C ALA A 83 3.70 -13.11 -0.85
N SER A 84 4.66 -12.73 -1.71
CA SER A 84 6.06 -12.49 -1.32
C SER A 84 6.21 -11.30 -0.36
N LEU A 85 5.28 -10.35 -0.36
CA LEU A 85 5.24 -9.22 0.57
C LEU A 85 4.72 -9.61 1.96
N GLY A 86 4.21 -10.83 2.11
CA GLY A 86 3.77 -11.39 3.38
C GLY A 86 2.27 -11.43 3.60
N ALA A 87 1.46 -11.36 2.53
CA ALA A 87 0.07 -11.73 2.62
C ALA A 87 -0.05 -13.24 2.88
N SER A 88 -0.75 -13.63 3.94
CA SER A 88 -1.02 -15.04 4.29
C SER A 88 -2.04 -15.67 3.34
N THR A 89 -2.92 -14.84 2.77
CA THR A 89 -3.90 -15.24 1.76
C THR A 89 -3.90 -14.22 0.63
N VAL A 90 -4.00 -14.69 -0.61
CA VAL A 90 -4.15 -13.82 -1.79
C VAL A 90 -5.40 -14.22 -2.56
N VAL A 91 -6.23 -13.23 -2.86
CA VAL A 91 -7.48 -13.38 -3.60
C VAL A 91 -7.32 -12.72 -4.97
N ASP A 92 -7.61 -13.47 -6.01
CA ASP A 92 -7.65 -12.98 -7.38
C ASP A 92 -9.03 -12.41 -7.70
N TYR A 93 -9.16 -11.09 -7.75
CA TYR A 93 -10.46 -10.44 -8.02
C TYR A 93 -10.95 -10.66 -9.46
N THR A 94 -10.11 -11.18 -10.36
CA THR A 94 -10.52 -11.48 -11.75
C THR A 94 -11.31 -12.78 -11.86
N THR A 95 -11.18 -13.66 -10.88
CA THR A 95 -11.80 -15.00 -10.85
C THR A 95 -12.65 -15.25 -9.62
N GLN A 96 -12.49 -14.46 -8.54
CA GLN A 96 -13.14 -14.66 -7.27
C GLN A 96 -13.69 -13.34 -6.71
N ASP A 97 -14.87 -13.39 -6.12
CA ASP A 97 -15.35 -12.29 -5.30
C ASP A 97 -14.91 -12.53 -3.84
N PHE A 98 -14.16 -11.57 -3.29
CA PHE A 98 -13.71 -11.68 -1.91
C PHE A 98 -14.87 -11.62 -0.90
N THR A 99 -16.04 -11.12 -1.31
CA THR A 99 -17.25 -11.05 -0.46
C THR A 99 -17.95 -12.40 -0.29
N ASP A 100 -17.67 -13.37 -1.15
CA ASP A 100 -18.17 -14.75 -1.03
C ASP A 100 -17.44 -15.58 0.02
N ARG A 101 -16.38 -15.03 0.58
CA ARG A 101 -15.56 -15.72 1.57
C ARG A 101 -16.25 -15.76 2.93
N LYS A 102 -16.00 -16.87 3.68
CA LYS A 102 -16.54 -17.05 5.04
C LYS A 102 -15.78 -16.27 6.09
N GLU A 103 -14.54 -15.89 5.77
CA GLU A 103 -13.68 -15.10 6.65
C GLU A 103 -14.29 -13.75 6.97
N ARG A 104 -14.02 -13.25 8.17
CA ARG A 104 -14.44 -11.93 8.63
C ARG A 104 -13.20 -11.11 8.93
N TYR A 105 -13.22 -9.85 8.53
CA TYR A 105 -12.08 -8.93 8.63
C TYR A 105 -12.35 -7.83 9.66
N ASP A 106 -11.38 -7.56 10.51
CA ASP A 106 -11.42 -6.43 11.43
C ASP A 106 -11.20 -5.11 10.69
N LEU A 107 -10.45 -5.17 9.60
CA LEU A 107 -10.20 -4.02 8.72
C LEU A 107 -10.26 -4.46 7.26
N ILE A 108 -10.96 -3.68 6.44
CA ILE A 108 -10.84 -3.68 4.98
C ILE A 108 -10.23 -2.35 4.58
N LEU A 109 -9.03 -2.38 4.01
CA LEU A 109 -8.36 -1.21 3.46
C LEU A 109 -8.50 -1.20 1.94
N ASP A 110 -9.22 -0.21 1.43
CA ASP A 110 -9.26 0.10 0.00
C ASP A 110 -8.06 0.98 -0.37
N ALA A 111 -7.04 0.37 -0.97
CA ALA A 111 -5.83 1.04 -1.44
C ALA A 111 -5.93 1.54 -2.90
N VAL A 112 -7.10 1.42 -3.54
CA VAL A 112 -7.36 1.84 -4.93
C VAL A 112 -8.02 3.20 -4.97
N GLY A 113 -8.94 3.45 -4.05
CA GLY A 113 -9.78 4.65 -3.98
C GLY A 113 -11.22 4.41 -4.50
N LYS A 114 -12.16 5.03 -3.83
CA LYS A 114 -13.61 4.81 -3.99
C LYS A 114 -14.12 4.91 -5.44
N ARG A 115 -13.56 5.81 -6.23
CA ARG A 115 -14.00 5.99 -7.62
C ARG A 115 -13.77 4.74 -8.49
N LYS A 116 -12.67 4.01 -8.23
CA LYS A 116 -12.31 2.80 -8.98
C LYS A 116 -12.79 1.51 -8.31
N SER A 117 -12.91 1.51 -7.00
CA SER A 117 -13.24 0.33 -6.19
C SER A 117 -14.70 0.21 -5.79
N ALA A 118 -15.55 1.22 -6.09
CA ALA A 118 -16.93 1.31 -5.59
C ALA A 118 -17.76 0.04 -5.81
N THR A 119 -17.64 -0.61 -6.97
CA THR A 119 -18.37 -1.85 -7.27
C THR A 119 -17.86 -3.01 -6.42
N ALA A 120 -16.56 -3.21 -6.34
CA ALA A 120 -15.95 -4.27 -5.57
C ALA A 120 -16.21 -4.12 -4.06
N LEU A 121 -16.29 -2.89 -3.56
CA LEU A 121 -16.48 -2.63 -2.14
C LEU A 121 -17.96 -2.62 -1.69
N ARG A 122 -18.92 -2.75 -2.60
CA ARG A 122 -20.36 -2.79 -2.22
C ARG A 122 -20.67 -3.88 -1.21
N GLY A 123 -20.03 -5.04 -1.32
CA GLY A 123 -20.18 -6.17 -0.42
C GLY A 123 -19.27 -6.15 0.81
N CYS A 124 -18.39 -5.16 0.98
CA CYS A 124 -17.38 -5.20 2.05
C CYS A 124 -17.99 -5.35 3.46
N ARG A 125 -19.18 -4.76 3.69
CA ARG A 125 -19.87 -4.89 4.99
C ARG A 125 -20.28 -6.33 5.34
N GLN A 126 -20.46 -7.18 4.34
CA GLN A 126 -20.88 -8.59 4.55
C GLN A 126 -19.74 -9.44 5.12
N VAL A 127 -18.49 -9.03 4.87
CA VAL A 127 -17.29 -9.74 5.34
C VAL A 127 -16.55 -9.01 6.47
N LEU A 128 -17.13 -7.95 7.03
CA LEU A 128 -16.61 -7.32 8.24
C LEU A 128 -16.93 -8.18 9.48
N ALA A 129 -15.97 -8.25 10.40
CA ALA A 129 -16.19 -8.74 11.75
C ALA A 129 -17.06 -7.73 12.53
N PRO A 130 -17.74 -8.18 13.63
CA PRO A 130 -18.40 -7.25 14.54
C PRO A 130 -17.44 -6.16 15.04
N GLY A 131 -17.79 -4.90 14.80
CA GLY A 131 -16.93 -3.76 15.12
C GLY A 131 -15.80 -3.48 14.12
N GLY A 132 -15.72 -4.26 13.03
CA GLY A 132 -14.75 -4.04 11.96
C GLY A 132 -15.02 -2.77 11.15
N ALA A 133 -13.99 -2.29 10.46
CA ALA A 133 -14.03 -1.05 9.66
C ALA A 133 -13.67 -1.29 8.20
N CYS A 134 -14.31 -0.54 7.30
CA CYS A 134 -13.91 -0.43 5.91
C CYS A 134 -13.45 1.02 5.66
N ILE A 135 -12.19 1.19 5.29
CA ILE A 135 -11.54 2.49 5.11
C ILE A 135 -10.93 2.54 3.71
N SER A 136 -11.14 3.65 3.01
CA SER A 136 -10.52 3.93 1.71
C SER A 136 -9.41 4.97 1.85
N VAL A 137 -8.43 4.92 0.93
CA VAL A 137 -7.41 5.97 0.79
C VAL A 137 -8.02 7.35 0.48
N ASP A 138 -9.29 7.40 0.06
CA ASP A 138 -10.05 8.64 -0.16
C ASP A 138 -10.78 9.13 1.11
N ASP A 139 -10.65 8.46 2.26
CA ASP A 139 -11.34 8.83 3.51
C ASP A 139 -10.61 9.91 4.30
N GLY A 140 -10.39 11.03 3.65
CA GLY A 140 -9.83 12.24 4.23
C GLY A 140 -8.36 12.47 3.88
N THR A 141 -7.85 13.62 4.31
CA THR A 141 -6.46 14.01 4.07
C THR A 141 -5.53 13.38 5.11
N PRO A 142 -4.50 12.65 4.70
CA PRO A 142 -3.53 12.07 5.63
C PRO A 142 -2.81 13.17 6.42
N LYS A 143 -2.72 13.00 7.73
CA LYS A 143 -1.84 13.82 8.56
C LYS A 143 -0.45 13.19 8.51
N LEU A 144 0.42 13.75 7.69
CA LEU A 144 1.80 13.31 7.56
C LEU A 144 2.61 13.81 8.77
N ARG A 145 3.38 12.92 9.39
CA ARG A 145 4.22 13.23 10.56
C ARG A 145 5.68 12.88 10.25
N ARG A 146 6.59 13.65 10.82
CA ARG A 146 8.03 13.36 10.72
C ARG A 146 8.37 12.00 11.32
N GLU A 147 7.72 11.66 12.42
CA GLU A 147 7.90 10.39 13.13
C GLU A 147 7.50 9.20 12.25
N ASP A 148 6.49 9.38 11.40
CA ASP A 148 6.04 8.32 10.48
C ASP A 148 7.10 8.05 9.40
N LEU A 149 7.72 9.11 8.86
CA LEU A 149 8.80 8.96 7.89
C LEU A 149 10.05 8.35 8.54
N ALA A 150 10.37 8.74 9.78
CA ALA A 150 11.48 8.14 10.53
C ALA A 150 11.24 6.65 10.82
N SER A 151 10.01 6.28 11.19
CA SER A 151 9.64 4.88 11.40
C SER A 151 9.75 4.05 10.12
N LEU A 152 9.25 4.57 8.98
CA LEU A 152 9.39 3.91 7.68
C LEU A 152 10.86 3.71 7.29
N ARG A 153 11.70 4.73 7.53
CA ARG A 153 13.15 4.63 7.31
C ARG A 153 13.76 3.51 8.16
N GLU A 154 13.40 3.44 9.43
CA GLU A 154 13.91 2.41 10.33
C GLU A 154 13.50 1.01 9.88
N LEU A 155 12.24 0.80 9.53
CA LEU A 155 11.73 -0.47 9.01
C LEU A 155 12.43 -0.87 7.70
N ALA A 156 12.66 0.08 6.80
CA ALA A 156 13.39 -0.16 5.56
C ALA A 156 14.85 -0.49 5.81
N THR A 157 15.51 0.18 6.75
CA THR A 157 16.90 -0.12 7.14
C THR A 157 17.04 -1.54 7.73
N LYS A 158 16.02 -2.00 8.47
CA LYS A 158 15.97 -3.37 9.01
C LYS A 158 15.56 -4.42 7.97
N GLY A 159 15.13 -4.00 6.77
CA GLY A 159 14.63 -4.91 5.74
C GLY A 159 13.22 -5.46 6.02
N GLU A 160 12.51 -4.89 7.01
CA GLU A 160 11.13 -5.26 7.35
C GLU A 160 10.12 -4.82 6.29
N ILE A 161 10.45 -3.72 5.59
CA ILE A 161 9.71 -3.27 4.42
C ILE A 161 10.68 -2.99 3.27
N ARG A 162 10.23 -3.29 2.05
CA ARG A 162 10.95 -2.93 0.82
C ARG A 162 9.98 -2.29 -0.17
N PRO A 163 10.38 -1.19 -0.82
CA PRO A 163 9.57 -0.60 -1.87
C PRO A 163 9.51 -1.54 -3.08
N VAL A 164 8.35 -1.60 -3.71
CA VAL A 164 8.17 -2.30 -4.99
C VAL A 164 8.24 -1.25 -6.08
N ILE A 165 9.22 -1.38 -6.97
CA ILE A 165 9.38 -0.53 -8.16
C ILE A 165 9.01 -1.38 -9.38
N ASP A 166 8.06 -0.90 -10.16
CA ASP A 166 7.63 -1.54 -11.40
C ASP A 166 8.51 -1.11 -12.56
N ARG A 167 8.70 0.21 -12.69
CA ARG A 167 9.52 0.82 -13.75
C ARG A 167 10.22 2.08 -13.25
N THR A 168 11.36 2.36 -13.90
CA THR A 168 12.09 3.61 -13.77
C THR A 168 12.13 4.30 -15.14
N TYR A 169 11.92 5.61 -15.15
CA TYR A 169 11.99 6.47 -16.34
C TYR A 169 13.01 7.56 -16.11
N ALA A 170 13.66 8.05 -17.18
CA ALA A 170 14.39 9.31 -17.13
C ALA A 170 13.41 10.50 -17.02
N LEU A 171 13.88 11.64 -16.53
CA LEU A 171 13.04 12.85 -16.44
C LEU A 171 12.48 13.26 -17.81
N ASP A 172 13.26 13.10 -18.87
CA ASP A 172 12.84 13.45 -20.24
C ASP A 172 11.67 12.57 -20.72
N ASP A 173 11.52 11.38 -20.15
CA ASP A 173 10.44 10.41 -20.46
C ASP A 173 9.22 10.57 -19.53
N ILE A 174 9.08 11.68 -18.80
CA ILE A 174 8.03 11.89 -17.80
C ILE A 174 6.60 11.71 -18.39
N VAL A 175 6.40 12.08 -19.64
CA VAL A 175 5.12 11.93 -20.33
C VAL A 175 4.76 10.44 -20.49
N ASP A 176 5.71 9.62 -20.84
CA ASP A 176 5.50 8.17 -21.00
C ASP A 176 5.33 7.49 -19.64
N ALA A 177 6.02 7.95 -18.61
CA ALA A 177 5.79 7.52 -17.23
C ALA A 177 4.35 7.79 -16.79
N HIS A 178 3.81 8.98 -17.07
CA HIS A 178 2.41 9.32 -16.79
C HIS A 178 1.44 8.45 -17.58
N ARG A 179 1.62 8.32 -18.90
CA ARG A 179 0.79 7.44 -19.74
C ARG A 179 0.76 6.01 -19.21
N TYR A 180 1.91 5.50 -18.79
CA TYR A 180 2.00 4.15 -18.21
C TYR A 180 1.17 4.03 -16.93
N VAL A 181 1.27 5.00 -16.03
CA VAL A 181 0.51 5.01 -14.77
C VAL A 181 -1.00 5.15 -15.02
N ASP A 182 -1.40 5.99 -15.97
CA ASP A 182 -2.80 6.26 -16.29
C ASP A 182 -3.51 5.04 -16.91
N ASN A 183 -2.77 4.20 -17.65
CA ASN A 183 -3.29 2.94 -18.17
C ASN A 183 -3.68 1.95 -17.05
N GLY A 184 -3.29 2.20 -15.81
CA GLY A 184 -3.51 1.29 -14.69
C GLY A 184 -2.57 0.09 -14.72
N HIS A 185 -2.79 -0.86 -13.83
CA HIS A 185 -2.06 -2.14 -13.76
C HIS A 185 -0.58 -2.08 -13.34
N LYS A 186 -0.04 -0.91 -12.97
CA LYS A 186 1.31 -0.82 -12.41
C LYS A 186 1.44 -1.60 -11.10
N ARG A 187 2.62 -2.15 -10.83
CA ARG A 187 2.98 -2.84 -9.59
C ARG A 187 3.77 -1.89 -8.68
N GLY A 188 3.31 -1.67 -7.46
CA GLY A 188 4.00 -0.75 -6.56
C GLY A 188 4.15 0.66 -7.15
N ASN A 189 5.39 1.10 -7.34
CA ASN A 189 5.75 2.47 -7.70
C ASN A 189 6.36 2.56 -9.09
N VAL A 190 6.21 3.72 -9.72
CA VAL A 190 6.99 4.16 -10.87
C VAL A 190 7.90 5.28 -10.39
N VAL A 191 9.17 5.22 -10.72
CA VAL A 191 10.19 6.17 -10.30
C VAL A 191 10.72 6.94 -11.50
N VAL A 192 10.97 8.23 -11.32
CA VAL A 192 11.62 9.09 -12.32
C VAL A 192 12.98 9.49 -11.77
N THR A 193 14.03 9.22 -12.53
CA THR A 193 15.40 9.64 -12.20
C THR A 193 15.69 11.03 -12.75
N VAL A 194 16.30 11.86 -11.93
CA VAL A 194 16.77 13.21 -12.30
C VAL A 194 18.28 13.14 -12.37
N PRO A 195 18.92 13.66 -13.45
CA PRO A 195 20.39 13.70 -13.60
C PRO A 195 21.07 14.45 -12.45
#